data_32cbf4e8e97d0cfa0260754da3b17c2b
#
_entry.id   32cbf4e8e97d0cfa0260754da3b17c2b
#
_cell.length_a   1.000
_cell.length_b   1.000
_cell.length_c   1.000
_cell.angle_alpha   90.00
_cell.angle_beta   90.00
_cell.angle_gamma   90.00
#
_symmetry.space_group_name_H-M   'P 1'
#
loop_
_entity.id
_entity.type
_entity.pdbx_description
1 polymer ?
#
loop_
_entity_poly.entity_id
_entity_poly.type
_entity_poly.pdbx_seq_one_letter_code
_entity_poly.pdbx_strand_id
1 'polypeptide(L)'
;MQLGISKSVSKKQKESALIMRKQTKIAAVVSAAALLALGASMTSFAASKGTWMMVDGEWYCYDKNGDAYTNVFCSSNGKEYYVGDDGQLVRSEWVDYDGSYYFVNSSGAKITNDWRLTTPYDDDTADEEWYYFKSNGKRAENEKITYKGKTYYFDTDGKMLTGWVTTGDGATSVNEATGYEDGHTFYCDETGARVEGAWVKDTEPGTDDDDADADEYWYYLKKATGKPATGKQSNINGQIYLFNAEGQMPV
;
A
#
# COMPACT_ATOMS: atom_id res chain seq x y z
N MET A 1 10.35 26.86 -29.54
CA MET A 1 10.74 27.24 -28.17
C MET A 1 9.51 27.54 -27.29
N GLN A 2 8.46 26.68 -27.30
CA GLN A 2 7.18 26.91 -26.58
C GLN A 2 6.69 25.75 -25.71
N LEU A 3 7.41 24.62 -25.63
CA LEU A 3 6.99 23.44 -24.85
C LEU A 3 7.48 23.42 -23.40
N GLY A 4 8.42 24.29 -23.01
CA GLY A 4 8.97 24.31 -21.65
C GLY A 4 8.17 25.10 -20.61
N ILE A 5 7.34 26.06 -21.04
CA ILE A 5 6.63 26.99 -20.15
C ILE A 5 5.34 26.37 -19.59
N SER A 6 4.68 25.51 -20.36
CA SER A 6 3.42 24.88 -19.97
C SER A 6 3.57 23.88 -18.79
N LYS A 7 4.63 23.10 -18.76
CA LYS A 7 4.87 22.12 -17.67
C LYS A 7 5.25 22.78 -16.34
N SER A 8 5.96 23.91 -16.38
CA SER A 8 6.38 24.65 -15.17
C SER A 8 5.21 25.37 -14.49
N VAL A 9 4.27 25.90 -15.26
CA VAL A 9 3.07 26.57 -14.73
C VAL A 9 2.13 25.55 -14.08
N SER A 10 1.98 24.36 -14.67
CA SER A 10 1.16 23.29 -14.14
C SER A 10 1.69 22.77 -12.78
N LYS A 11 3.00 22.59 -12.63
CA LYS A 11 3.62 22.14 -11.37
C LYS A 11 3.43 23.17 -10.25
N LYS A 12 3.63 24.46 -10.54
CA LYS A 12 3.45 25.54 -9.57
C LYS A 12 1.98 25.74 -9.14
N GLN A 13 1.03 25.53 -10.03
CA GLN A 13 -0.40 25.56 -9.71
C GLN A 13 -0.82 24.35 -8.86
N LYS A 14 -0.26 23.16 -9.11
CA LYS A 14 -0.51 21.95 -8.31
C LYS A 14 0.06 22.07 -6.89
N GLU A 15 1.27 22.59 -6.74
CA GLU A 15 1.88 22.87 -5.43
C GLU A 15 1.10 23.92 -4.64
N SER A 16 0.59 24.99 -5.31
CA SER A 16 -0.25 26.00 -4.68
C SER A 16 -1.62 25.44 -4.26
N ALA A 17 -2.21 24.52 -5.03
CA ALA A 17 -3.46 23.85 -4.68
C ALA A 17 -3.28 22.89 -3.50
N LEU A 18 -2.15 22.17 -3.44
CA LEU A 18 -1.81 21.30 -2.32
C LEU A 18 -1.56 22.08 -1.02
N ILE A 19 -0.87 23.24 -1.13
CA ILE A 19 -0.63 24.14 -0.01
C ILE A 19 -1.95 24.78 0.45
N MET A 20 -2.84 25.16 -0.48
CA MET A 20 -4.15 25.74 -0.14
C MET A 20 -5.07 24.71 0.54
N ARG A 21 -5.04 23.43 0.15
CA ARG A 21 -5.79 22.37 0.84
C ARG A 21 -5.30 22.11 2.27
N LYS A 22 -4.00 22.30 2.53
CA LYS A 22 -3.43 22.22 3.89
C LYS A 22 -3.73 23.42 4.77
N GLN A 23 -4.05 24.58 4.19
CA GLN A 23 -4.28 25.83 4.95
C GLN A 23 -5.76 26.15 5.21
N THR A 24 -6.73 25.45 4.60
CA THR A 24 -8.16 25.80 4.72
C THR A 24 -8.90 25.02 5.81
N LYS A 25 -8.21 24.20 6.60
CA LYS A 25 -8.83 23.42 7.70
C LYS A 25 -8.42 23.93 9.08
N ILE A 26 -8.62 25.22 9.35
CA ILE A 26 -8.65 25.70 10.73
C ILE A 26 -10.12 25.73 11.15
N ALA A 27 -10.66 24.56 11.49
CA ALA A 27 -11.90 24.48 12.24
C ALA A 27 -11.55 24.68 13.72
N ALA A 28 -12.24 25.59 14.38
CA ALA A 28 -12.11 25.76 15.81
C ALA A 28 -12.53 24.48 16.53
N VAL A 29 -11.61 23.86 17.25
CA VAL A 29 -11.93 22.74 18.15
C VAL A 29 -12.86 23.29 19.24
N VAL A 30 -14.11 22.87 19.20
CA VAL A 30 -15.11 23.28 20.19
C VAL A 30 -15.08 22.29 21.35
N SER A 31 -14.91 22.76 22.57
CA SER A 31 -14.92 21.88 23.75
C SER A 31 -16.32 21.29 23.98
N ALA A 32 -16.36 20.01 24.43
CA ALA A 32 -17.63 19.31 24.71
C ALA A 32 -18.52 20.04 25.74
N ALA A 33 -17.92 20.84 26.62
CA ALA A 33 -18.65 21.62 27.61
C ALA A 33 -19.54 22.74 26.97
N ALA A 34 -19.13 23.30 25.84
CA ALA A 34 -19.90 24.29 25.11
C ALA A 34 -21.07 23.66 24.31
N LEU A 35 -20.97 22.40 23.94
CA LEU A 35 -21.97 21.69 23.12
C LEU A 35 -23.14 21.14 23.93
N LEU A 36 -22.94 20.81 25.20
CA LEU A 36 -24.02 20.40 26.11
C LEU A 36 -25.09 21.46 26.28
N ALA A 37 -24.78 22.76 26.02
CA ALA A 37 -25.70 23.85 26.12
C ALA A 37 -26.62 24.06 24.90
N LEU A 38 -26.33 23.40 23.77
CA LEU A 38 -27.05 23.63 22.49
C LEU A 38 -28.12 22.57 22.17
N GLY A 39 -28.35 21.57 23.04
CA GLY A 39 -29.44 20.60 22.89
C GLY A 39 -29.34 19.72 21.63
N ALA A 40 -28.15 19.57 21.02
CA ALA A 40 -27.96 18.67 19.91
C ALA A 40 -28.18 17.21 20.36
N SER A 41 -28.90 16.44 19.58
CA SER A 41 -29.04 14.99 19.83
C SER A 41 -27.70 14.33 19.58
N MET A 42 -27.00 13.94 20.65
CA MET A 42 -25.70 13.31 20.56
C MET A 42 -25.85 11.79 20.62
N THR A 43 -25.32 11.12 19.60
CA THR A 43 -25.09 9.68 19.66
C THR A 43 -23.66 9.44 20.12
N SER A 44 -23.48 8.80 21.27
CA SER A 44 -22.14 8.52 21.81
C SER A 44 -21.84 7.03 21.77
N PHE A 45 -20.57 6.70 21.51
CA PHE A 45 -20.04 5.35 21.59
C PHE A 45 -18.96 5.31 22.68
N ALA A 46 -19.05 4.30 23.56
CA ALA A 46 -17.97 4.05 24.51
C ALA A 46 -16.72 3.57 23.74
N ALA A 47 -15.64 4.30 23.85
CA ALA A 47 -14.37 3.96 23.24
C ALA A 47 -13.34 3.64 24.32
N SER A 48 -12.36 2.81 24.03
CA SER A 48 -11.27 2.51 24.96
C SER A 48 -10.36 3.71 25.23
N LYS A 49 -10.37 4.71 24.35
CA LYS A 49 -9.52 5.89 24.41
C LYS A 49 -10.26 7.21 24.57
N GLY A 50 -11.53 7.28 24.22
CA GLY A 50 -12.33 8.49 24.32
C GLY A 50 -13.82 8.22 24.10
N THR A 51 -14.60 9.29 24.09
CA THR A 51 -16.04 9.25 23.82
C THR A 51 -16.31 9.84 22.44
N TRP A 52 -16.96 9.07 21.58
CA TRP A 52 -17.35 9.54 20.26
C TRP A 52 -18.66 10.30 20.28
N MET A 53 -18.68 11.47 19.68
CA MET A 53 -19.86 12.32 19.54
C MET A 53 -19.97 12.88 18.12
N MET A 54 -21.21 13.02 17.64
CA MET A 54 -21.49 13.68 16.36
C MET A 54 -21.85 15.14 16.63
N VAL A 55 -21.16 16.04 15.94
CA VAL A 55 -21.38 17.49 16.02
C VAL A 55 -21.46 18.02 14.61
N ASP A 56 -22.56 18.70 14.28
CA ASP A 56 -22.81 19.29 12.94
C ASP A 56 -22.62 18.32 11.76
N GLY A 57 -22.92 17.03 11.99
CA GLY A 57 -22.82 15.98 10.99
C GLY A 57 -21.46 15.27 10.92
N GLU A 58 -20.46 15.72 11.67
CA GLU A 58 -19.13 15.10 11.74
C GLU A 58 -18.88 14.42 13.09
N TRP A 59 -18.06 13.34 13.06
CA TRP A 59 -17.69 12.59 14.25
C TRP A 59 -16.39 13.11 14.85
N TYR A 60 -16.41 13.28 16.18
CA TYR A 60 -15.27 13.67 17.01
C TYR A 60 -15.08 12.65 18.15
N CYS A 61 -13.85 12.48 18.58
CA CYS A 61 -13.50 11.67 19.77
C CYS A 61 -13.00 12.61 20.87
N TYR A 62 -13.61 12.56 22.05
CA TYR A 62 -13.29 13.43 23.18
C TYR A 62 -12.64 12.66 24.31
N ASP A 63 -11.72 13.29 25.02
CA ASP A 63 -11.12 12.77 26.23
C ASP A 63 -12.08 12.89 27.46
N LYS A 64 -11.63 12.47 28.62
CA LYS A 64 -12.39 12.54 29.89
C LYS A 64 -12.66 13.96 30.37
N ASN A 65 -11.93 14.97 29.90
CA ASN A 65 -12.09 16.37 30.26
C ASN A 65 -13.06 17.10 29.31
N GLY A 66 -13.44 16.46 28.21
CA GLY A 66 -14.25 17.01 27.16
C GLY A 66 -13.47 17.74 26.08
N ASP A 67 -12.15 17.52 26.00
CA ASP A 67 -11.30 18.04 24.94
C ASP A 67 -11.28 17.05 23.75
N ALA A 68 -11.43 17.56 22.53
CA ALA A 68 -11.37 16.73 21.34
C ALA A 68 -9.93 16.24 21.09
N TYR A 69 -9.79 14.95 20.79
CA TYR A 69 -8.55 14.41 20.27
C TYR A 69 -8.30 14.92 18.85
N THR A 70 -7.01 15.10 18.51
CA THR A 70 -6.55 15.45 17.16
C THR A 70 -5.34 14.59 16.80
N ASN A 71 -5.17 14.30 15.51
CA ASN A 71 -4.03 13.57 14.96
C ASN A 71 -3.74 12.26 15.70
N VAL A 72 -4.76 11.44 15.97
CA VAL A 72 -4.60 10.22 16.76
C VAL A 72 -5.64 9.16 16.40
N PHE A 73 -5.27 7.89 16.58
CA PHE A 73 -6.23 6.79 16.53
C PHE A 73 -7.03 6.67 17.83
N CYS A 74 -8.35 6.63 17.71
CA CYS A 74 -9.29 6.36 18.78
C CYS A 74 -10.01 5.04 18.55
N SER A 75 -10.22 4.24 19.58
CA SER A 75 -10.85 2.93 19.48
C SER A 75 -12.35 3.01 19.75
N SER A 76 -13.12 2.24 18.98
CA SER A 76 -14.55 1.99 19.24
C SER A 76 -14.93 0.61 18.72
N ASN A 77 -15.65 -0.17 19.50
CA ASN A 77 -16.16 -1.50 19.13
C ASN A 77 -15.09 -2.43 18.52
N GLY A 78 -13.85 -2.40 19.07
CA GLY A 78 -12.75 -3.25 18.61
C GLY A 78 -12.11 -2.80 17.29
N LYS A 79 -12.47 -1.64 16.78
CA LYS A 79 -11.85 -1.00 15.61
C LYS A 79 -11.16 0.29 16.01
N GLU A 80 -10.21 0.74 15.21
CA GLU A 80 -9.52 2.01 15.36
C GLU A 80 -9.93 2.95 14.23
N TYR A 81 -10.08 4.22 14.60
CA TYR A 81 -10.52 5.31 13.74
C TYR A 81 -9.60 6.50 13.94
N TYR A 82 -9.20 7.15 12.87
CA TYR A 82 -8.31 8.31 12.96
C TYR A 82 -9.10 9.61 12.97
N VAL A 83 -8.76 10.51 13.89
CA VAL A 83 -9.21 11.89 13.87
C VAL A 83 -8.08 12.80 13.42
N GLY A 84 -8.38 13.71 12.50
CA GLY A 84 -7.40 14.62 11.89
C GLY A 84 -6.98 15.77 12.77
N ASP A 85 -6.31 16.73 12.19
CA ASP A 85 -5.83 17.95 12.86
C ASP A 85 -6.99 18.86 13.31
N ASP A 86 -8.13 18.79 12.63
CA ASP A 86 -9.38 19.47 12.99
C ASP A 86 -10.24 18.68 14.00
N GLY A 87 -9.78 17.50 14.41
CA GLY A 87 -10.49 16.59 15.32
C GLY A 87 -11.59 15.76 14.65
N GLN A 88 -11.86 15.95 13.36
CA GLN A 88 -12.89 15.21 12.64
C GLN A 88 -12.43 13.80 12.28
N LEU A 89 -13.37 12.88 12.20
CA LEU A 89 -13.15 11.52 11.72
C LEU A 89 -12.72 11.52 10.24
N VAL A 90 -11.52 11.02 9.97
CA VAL A 90 -10.99 10.85 8.61
C VAL A 90 -11.61 9.62 7.94
N ARG A 91 -11.93 9.69 6.65
CA ARG A 91 -12.55 8.61 5.86
C ARG A 91 -11.95 8.48 4.47
N SER A 92 -11.82 7.26 3.99
CA SER A 92 -11.35 6.92 2.63
C SER A 92 -10.02 7.62 2.31
N GLU A 93 -9.06 7.62 3.23
CA GLU A 93 -7.86 8.42 3.12
C GLU A 93 -6.66 7.71 3.75
N TRP A 94 -5.47 8.04 3.26
CA TRP A 94 -4.20 7.69 3.86
C TRP A 94 -3.98 8.45 5.17
N VAL A 95 -3.31 7.80 6.10
CA VAL A 95 -2.92 8.38 7.38
C VAL A 95 -1.43 8.13 7.59
N ASP A 96 -0.64 9.21 7.67
CA ASP A 96 0.71 9.16 8.21
C ASP A 96 0.63 9.37 9.73
N TYR A 97 1.03 8.33 10.47
CA TYR A 97 1.01 8.36 11.92
C TYR A 97 2.24 7.68 12.49
N ASP A 98 3.02 8.41 13.26
CA ASP A 98 4.25 7.94 13.91
C ASP A 98 5.21 7.26 12.92
N GLY A 99 5.43 7.91 11.75
CA GLY A 99 6.34 7.46 10.71
C GLY A 99 5.91 6.15 10.04
N SER A 100 4.62 5.84 10.06
CA SER A 100 4.06 4.67 9.39
C SER A 100 2.78 5.04 8.66
N TYR A 101 2.53 4.37 7.53
CA TYR A 101 1.37 4.62 6.69
C TYR A 101 0.25 3.64 6.98
N TYR A 102 -0.96 4.17 7.09
CA TYR A 102 -2.22 3.46 7.30
C TYR A 102 -3.25 3.94 6.29
N PHE A 103 -4.33 3.20 6.14
CA PHE A 103 -5.48 3.65 5.39
C PHE A 103 -6.76 3.45 6.20
N VAL A 104 -7.64 4.43 6.18
CA VAL A 104 -8.98 4.34 6.78
C VAL A 104 -10.02 4.22 5.66
N ASN A 105 -10.97 3.31 5.84
CA ASN A 105 -12.01 3.05 4.84
C ASN A 105 -13.12 4.13 4.85
N SER A 106 -14.16 3.93 4.05
CA SER A 106 -15.29 4.87 3.95
C SER A 106 -16.08 5.04 5.25
N SER A 107 -16.01 4.10 6.18
CA SER A 107 -16.57 4.26 7.53
C SER A 107 -15.61 4.93 8.51
N GLY A 108 -14.38 5.26 8.09
CA GLY A 108 -13.30 5.79 8.92
C GLY A 108 -12.53 4.72 9.68
N ALA A 109 -12.88 3.44 9.53
CA ALA A 109 -12.18 2.37 10.23
C ALA A 109 -10.82 2.09 9.59
N LYS A 110 -9.76 1.95 10.42
CA LYS A 110 -8.44 1.53 10.00
C LYS A 110 -8.50 0.15 9.32
N ILE A 111 -7.91 0.01 8.14
CA ILE A 111 -7.77 -1.25 7.42
C ILE A 111 -6.71 -2.11 8.11
N THR A 112 -7.00 -3.38 8.32
CA THR A 112 -6.09 -4.36 8.90
C THR A 112 -6.28 -5.73 8.24
N ASN A 113 -5.19 -6.46 8.01
CA ASN A 113 -5.18 -7.76 7.33
C ASN A 113 -5.94 -7.76 5.99
N ASP A 114 -5.86 -6.67 5.25
CA ASP A 114 -6.67 -6.51 4.04
C ASP A 114 -5.95 -5.65 2.99
N TRP A 115 -6.47 -5.74 1.77
CA TRP A 115 -5.98 -5.06 0.59
C TRP A 115 -6.73 -3.77 0.32
N ARG A 116 -6.02 -2.82 -0.32
CA ARG A 116 -6.62 -1.60 -0.83
C ARG A 116 -6.03 -1.23 -2.18
N LEU A 117 -6.89 -0.99 -3.16
CA LEU A 117 -6.55 -0.33 -4.42
C LEU A 117 -6.81 1.16 -4.24
N THR A 118 -5.78 1.98 -4.42
CA THR A 118 -5.86 3.43 -4.23
C THR A 118 -4.63 4.11 -4.85
N THR A 119 -4.72 5.40 -5.07
CA THR A 119 -3.56 6.22 -5.47
C THR A 119 -2.48 6.22 -4.39
N PRO A 120 -1.20 6.44 -4.73
CA PRO A 120 -0.12 6.60 -3.77
C PRO A 120 -0.40 7.71 -2.74
N TYR A 121 0.22 7.59 -1.56
CA TYR A 121 0.05 8.57 -0.47
C TYR A 121 0.44 10.00 -0.87
N ASP A 122 1.47 10.15 -1.67
CA ASP A 122 2.09 11.43 -2.06
C ASP A 122 1.62 11.97 -3.43
N ASP A 123 0.89 11.16 -4.20
CA ASP A 123 0.36 11.57 -5.51
C ASP A 123 -1.08 11.04 -5.74
N ASP A 124 -2.06 11.87 -5.45
CA ASP A 124 -3.49 11.57 -5.66
C ASP A 124 -3.93 11.63 -7.14
N THR A 125 -2.99 11.94 -8.04
CA THR A 125 -3.21 12.00 -9.50
C THR A 125 -2.57 10.86 -10.27
N ALA A 126 -1.77 10.04 -9.59
CA ALA A 126 -1.18 8.83 -10.16
C ALA A 126 -2.22 7.71 -10.34
N ASP A 127 -1.85 6.69 -11.07
CA ASP A 127 -2.66 5.48 -11.20
C ASP A 127 -2.82 4.79 -9.85
N GLU A 128 -3.97 4.12 -9.67
CA GLU A 128 -4.23 3.34 -8.46
C GLU A 128 -3.34 2.09 -8.43
N GLU A 129 -2.77 1.82 -7.24
CA GLU A 129 -1.90 0.67 -6.98
C GLU A 129 -2.46 -0.18 -5.85
N TRP A 130 -2.09 -1.46 -5.81
CA TRP A 130 -2.47 -2.35 -4.73
C TRP A 130 -1.52 -2.24 -3.54
N TYR A 131 -2.11 -2.04 -2.35
CA TYR A 131 -1.42 -2.01 -1.06
C TYR A 131 -2.01 -3.07 -0.13
N TYR A 132 -1.18 -3.60 0.76
CA TYR A 132 -1.63 -4.50 1.82
C TYR A 132 -1.37 -3.88 3.19
N PHE A 133 -2.38 -3.94 4.07
CA PHE A 133 -2.27 -3.47 5.45
C PHE A 133 -2.21 -4.66 6.39
N LYS A 134 -1.12 -4.74 7.16
CA LYS A 134 -0.83 -5.82 8.12
C LYS A 134 -1.84 -5.87 9.28
N SER A 135 -1.73 -6.85 10.17
CA SER A 135 -2.62 -7.00 11.34
C SER A 135 -2.65 -5.79 12.26
N ASN A 136 -1.54 -5.05 12.34
CA ASN A 136 -1.43 -3.79 13.09
C ASN A 136 -1.91 -2.57 12.28
N GLY A 137 -2.34 -2.76 11.05
CA GLY A 137 -2.79 -1.72 10.12
C GLY A 137 -1.67 -0.97 9.40
N LYS A 138 -0.41 -1.26 9.67
CA LYS A 138 0.70 -0.65 8.92
C LYS A 138 0.73 -1.18 7.49
N ARG A 139 0.99 -0.31 6.51
CA ARG A 139 1.26 -0.70 5.13
C ARG A 139 2.43 -1.69 5.08
N ALA A 140 2.30 -2.71 4.28
CA ALA A 140 3.44 -3.54 3.89
C ALA A 140 4.33 -2.72 2.96
N GLU A 141 5.61 -2.65 3.23
CA GLU A 141 6.59 -1.92 2.42
C GLU A 141 7.94 -2.62 2.52
N ASN A 142 8.63 -2.75 1.39
CA ASN A 142 9.92 -3.40 1.29
C ASN A 142 9.93 -4.80 1.95
N GLU A 143 8.86 -5.57 1.76
CA GLU A 143 8.68 -6.88 2.38
C GLU A 143 7.78 -7.82 1.55
N LYS A 144 7.78 -9.11 1.91
CA LYS A 144 6.79 -10.08 1.41
C LYS A 144 5.68 -10.28 2.41
N ILE A 145 4.52 -10.59 1.88
CA ILE A 145 3.37 -11.02 2.66
C ILE A 145 2.90 -12.38 2.15
N THR A 146 2.57 -13.28 3.07
CA THR A 146 1.82 -14.49 2.74
C THR A 146 0.36 -14.25 3.09
N TYR A 147 -0.50 -14.27 2.06
CA TYR A 147 -1.93 -14.09 2.22
C TYR A 147 -2.69 -15.23 1.53
N LYS A 148 -3.55 -15.92 2.26
CA LYS A 148 -4.33 -17.07 1.78
C LYS A 148 -3.47 -18.13 1.05
N GLY A 149 -2.26 -18.39 1.55
CA GLY A 149 -1.34 -19.39 0.99
C GLY A 149 -0.58 -18.96 -0.26
N LYS A 150 -0.72 -17.72 -0.70
CA LYS A 150 0.07 -17.12 -1.79
C LYS A 150 1.05 -16.09 -1.24
N THR A 151 2.17 -15.90 -1.94
CA THR A 151 3.21 -14.92 -1.56
C THR A 151 3.13 -13.72 -2.48
N TYR A 152 3.22 -12.53 -1.91
CA TYR A 152 3.20 -11.23 -2.56
C TYR A 152 4.39 -10.39 -2.12
N TYR A 153 4.88 -9.52 -2.96
CA TYR A 153 6.03 -8.66 -2.71
C TYR A 153 5.62 -7.19 -2.85
N PHE A 154 6.21 -6.34 -2.03
CA PHE A 154 5.94 -4.90 -2.00
C PHE A 154 7.24 -4.12 -2.09
N ASP A 155 7.26 -3.07 -2.87
CA ASP A 155 8.39 -2.15 -2.98
C ASP A 155 8.54 -1.24 -1.74
N THR A 156 9.48 -0.32 -1.78
CA THR A 156 9.73 0.67 -0.71
C THR A 156 8.56 1.62 -0.49
N ASP A 157 7.77 1.88 -1.53
CA ASP A 157 6.58 2.73 -1.47
C ASP A 157 5.32 1.94 -1.09
N GLY A 158 5.48 0.64 -0.83
CA GLY A 158 4.42 -0.28 -0.44
C GLY A 158 3.52 -0.72 -1.58
N LYS A 159 3.88 -0.47 -2.84
CA LYS A 159 3.14 -0.95 -4.00
C LYS A 159 3.36 -2.44 -4.19
N MET A 160 2.30 -3.17 -4.51
CA MET A 160 2.40 -4.59 -4.85
C MET A 160 3.12 -4.77 -6.18
N LEU A 161 4.10 -5.67 -6.20
CA LEU A 161 4.89 -5.97 -7.38
C LEU A 161 4.24 -7.06 -8.24
N THR A 162 4.36 -6.90 -9.57
CA THR A 162 3.98 -7.88 -10.61
C THR A 162 5.17 -8.13 -11.54
N GLY A 163 5.10 -9.13 -12.40
CA GLY A 163 6.19 -9.47 -13.30
C GLY A 163 7.42 -10.03 -12.56
N TRP A 164 8.61 -9.77 -13.08
CA TRP A 164 9.87 -10.21 -12.48
C TRP A 164 10.22 -9.39 -11.22
N VAL A 165 10.47 -10.09 -10.13
CA VAL A 165 10.84 -9.50 -8.83
C VAL A 165 12.17 -10.08 -8.39
N THR A 166 13.20 -9.25 -8.23
CA THR A 166 14.49 -9.63 -7.67
C THR A 166 14.60 -9.11 -6.25
N THR A 167 14.91 -10.00 -5.31
CA THR A 167 15.11 -9.66 -3.91
C THR A 167 16.58 -9.29 -3.64
N GLY A 168 16.81 -8.38 -2.71
CA GLY A 168 18.16 -7.92 -2.41
C GLY A 168 18.56 -6.68 -3.19
N ASP A 169 19.85 -6.45 -3.45
CA ASP A 169 20.36 -5.25 -4.03
C ASP A 169 20.13 -5.14 -5.56
N GLY A 170 18.91 -4.95 -5.93
CA GLY A 170 18.48 -4.75 -7.30
C GLY A 170 17.38 -3.71 -7.39
N ALA A 171 16.77 -3.58 -8.54
CA ALA A 171 15.75 -2.59 -8.86
C ALA A 171 14.50 -2.64 -7.97
N THR A 172 14.27 -3.74 -7.27
CA THR A 172 13.22 -3.89 -6.27
C THR A 172 13.84 -4.07 -4.90
N SER A 173 13.83 -3.03 -4.11
CA SER A 173 14.41 -3.00 -2.77
C SER A 173 13.54 -3.75 -1.75
N VAL A 174 13.34 -5.04 -1.92
CA VAL A 174 12.68 -5.87 -0.91
C VAL A 174 13.69 -6.19 0.19
N ASN A 175 13.43 -5.75 1.42
CA ASN A 175 14.37 -5.70 2.53
C ASN A 175 14.77 -7.10 3.04
N GLU A 176 16.08 -7.31 3.19
CA GLU A 176 16.69 -8.49 3.80
C GLU A 176 16.21 -8.76 5.23
N ALA A 177 15.89 -7.72 5.99
CA ALA A 177 15.44 -7.84 7.39
C ALA A 177 14.18 -8.71 7.57
N THR A 178 13.47 -9.00 6.50
CA THR A 178 12.26 -9.85 6.52
C THR A 178 12.53 -11.31 6.18
N GLY A 179 13.79 -11.74 6.11
CA GLY A 179 14.19 -13.14 5.87
C GLY A 179 14.25 -13.52 4.40
N TYR A 180 14.53 -12.55 3.53
CA TYR A 180 14.85 -12.78 2.14
C TYR A 180 16.33 -13.05 1.96
N GLU A 181 16.63 -14.11 1.22
CA GLU A 181 17.94 -14.29 0.64
C GLU A 181 18.12 -13.31 -0.52
N ASP A 182 19.21 -12.57 -0.53
CA ASP A 182 19.59 -11.66 -1.61
C ASP A 182 19.75 -12.34 -2.96
N GLY A 183 19.52 -11.56 -4.01
CA GLY A 183 19.82 -11.96 -5.36
C GLY A 183 18.92 -13.10 -5.88
N HIS A 184 17.72 -13.27 -5.33
CA HIS A 184 16.77 -14.24 -5.85
C HIS A 184 15.71 -13.59 -6.71
N THR A 185 15.50 -14.15 -7.89
CA THR A 185 14.50 -13.71 -8.85
C THR A 185 13.28 -14.61 -8.79
N PHE A 186 12.10 -14.00 -8.75
CA PHE A 186 10.79 -14.63 -8.77
C PHE A 186 9.92 -14.00 -9.85
N TYR A 187 8.82 -14.64 -10.20
CA TYR A 187 7.81 -14.06 -11.06
C TYR A 187 6.48 -13.96 -10.31
N CYS A 188 5.86 -12.79 -10.37
CA CYS A 188 4.52 -12.54 -9.83
C CYS A 188 3.54 -12.37 -11.00
N ASP A 189 2.40 -13.04 -10.92
CA ASP A 189 1.35 -12.90 -11.92
C ASP A 189 0.67 -11.51 -11.84
N GLU A 190 -0.25 -11.23 -12.76
CA GLU A 190 -1.01 -9.96 -12.79
C GLU A 190 -1.79 -9.68 -11.49
N THR A 191 -2.02 -10.69 -10.67
CA THR A 191 -2.64 -10.53 -9.34
C THR A 191 -1.62 -10.25 -8.24
N GLY A 192 -0.33 -10.14 -8.58
CA GLY A 192 0.79 -10.00 -7.66
C GLY A 192 1.21 -11.30 -6.98
N ALA A 193 0.52 -12.41 -7.23
CA ALA A 193 0.86 -13.66 -6.58
C ALA A 193 2.09 -14.30 -7.21
N ARG A 194 3.09 -14.69 -6.38
CA ARG A 194 4.26 -15.42 -6.84
C ARG A 194 3.86 -16.73 -7.54
N VAL A 195 4.37 -16.92 -8.74
CA VAL A 195 4.14 -18.12 -9.56
C VAL A 195 5.02 -19.27 -9.08
N GLU A 196 4.43 -20.44 -8.89
CA GLU A 196 5.11 -21.66 -8.47
C GLU A 196 4.61 -22.86 -9.25
N GLY A 197 5.53 -23.74 -9.67
CA GLY A 197 5.21 -24.97 -10.36
C GLY A 197 4.60 -24.78 -11.75
N ALA A 198 4.88 -23.66 -12.41
CA ALA A 198 4.27 -23.29 -13.68
C ALA A 198 5.29 -22.73 -14.68
N TRP A 199 4.91 -22.72 -15.93
CA TRP A 199 5.64 -22.09 -17.02
C TRP A 199 5.20 -20.64 -17.18
N VAL A 200 6.16 -19.79 -17.44
CA VAL A 200 5.97 -18.38 -17.79
C VAL A 200 6.72 -18.08 -19.08
N LYS A 201 6.14 -17.33 -19.98
CA LYS A 201 6.80 -16.76 -21.16
C LYS A 201 6.89 -15.27 -20.97
N ASP A 202 8.08 -14.74 -20.89
CA ASP A 202 8.33 -13.34 -20.63
C ASP A 202 9.74 -12.93 -21.09
N THR A 203 10.03 -11.64 -21.06
CA THR A 203 11.36 -11.10 -21.31
C THR A 203 12.34 -11.51 -20.20
N GLU A 204 13.60 -11.18 -20.39
CA GLU A 204 14.62 -11.42 -19.37
C GLU A 204 14.37 -10.55 -18.12
N PRO A 205 14.58 -11.07 -16.89
CA PRO A 205 14.47 -10.27 -15.69
C PRO A 205 15.31 -8.98 -15.73
N GLY A 206 14.68 -7.84 -15.50
CA GLY A 206 15.32 -6.52 -15.56
C GLY A 206 15.28 -5.86 -16.94
N THR A 207 14.62 -6.47 -17.93
CA THR A 207 14.29 -5.82 -19.19
C THR A 207 13.22 -4.75 -18.93
N ASP A 208 13.34 -3.61 -19.59
CA ASP A 208 12.35 -2.54 -19.53
C ASP A 208 11.02 -3.01 -20.16
N ASP A 209 9.91 -2.84 -19.46
CA ASP A 209 8.58 -3.25 -19.93
C ASP A 209 8.15 -2.54 -21.23
N ASP A 210 8.77 -1.39 -21.53
CA ASP A 210 8.52 -0.60 -22.75
C ASP A 210 9.41 -1.04 -23.94
N ASP A 211 10.32 -2.02 -23.78
CA ASP A 211 11.17 -2.51 -24.85
C ASP A 211 10.42 -3.51 -25.75
N ALA A 212 9.78 -2.96 -26.79
CA ALA A 212 9.01 -3.76 -27.76
C ALA A 212 9.86 -4.72 -28.61
N ASP A 213 11.19 -4.56 -28.62
CA ASP A 213 12.13 -5.41 -29.38
C ASP A 213 12.78 -6.48 -28.49
N ALA A 214 12.45 -6.53 -27.20
CA ALA A 214 13.00 -7.53 -26.29
C ALA A 214 12.56 -8.94 -26.63
N ASP A 215 13.53 -9.88 -26.61
CA ASP A 215 13.24 -11.29 -26.83
C ASP A 215 12.51 -11.89 -25.64
N GLU A 216 11.47 -12.68 -25.88
CA GLU A 216 10.76 -13.45 -24.88
C GLU A 216 11.30 -14.88 -24.80
N TYR A 217 11.38 -15.42 -23.58
CA TYR A 217 11.86 -16.76 -23.29
C TYR A 217 10.85 -17.54 -22.46
N TRP A 218 10.93 -18.89 -22.50
CA TRP A 218 10.19 -19.73 -21.59
C TRP A 218 10.99 -20.00 -20.32
N TYR A 219 10.34 -19.81 -19.15
CA TYR A 219 10.86 -20.10 -17.82
C TYR A 219 9.96 -21.10 -17.12
N TYR A 220 10.54 -21.97 -16.29
CA TYR A 220 9.77 -22.80 -15.40
C TYR A 220 10.07 -22.42 -13.95
N LEU A 221 9.06 -21.94 -13.24
CA LEU A 221 9.16 -21.55 -11.84
C LEU A 221 8.97 -22.79 -10.96
N LYS A 222 10.01 -23.17 -10.17
CA LYS A 222 10.01 -24.39 -9.36
C LYS A 222 8.90 -24.37 -8.31
N LYS A 223 8.15 -25.46 -8.19
CA LYS A 223 7.00 -25.57 -7.28
C LYS A 223 7.34 -25.30 -5.80
N ALA A 224 8.53 -25.69 -5.36
CA ALA A 224 8.89 -25.56 -3.95
C ALA A 224 9.45 -24.18 -3.57
N THR A 225 9.93 -23.42 -4.55
CA THR A 225 10.70 -22.19 -4.29
C THR A 225 10.23 -20.98 -5.08
N GLY A 226 9.48 -21.17 -6.17
CA GLY A 226 9.14 -20.10 -7.12
C GLY A 226 10.32 -19.57 -7.94
N LYS A 227 11.55 -20.07 -7.70
CA LYS A 227 12.74 -19.65 -8.46
C LYS A 227 12.76 -20.27 -9.86
N PRO A 228 13.28 -19.59 -10.88
CA PRO A 228 13.49 -20.18 -12.20
C PRO A 228 14.30 -21.49 -12.12
N ALA A 229 13.93 -22.44 -12.94
CA ALA A 229 14.73 -23.65 -13.14
C ALA A 229 15.95 -23.29 -13.99
N THR A 230 17.12 -23.83 -13.64
CA THR A 230 18.38 -23.63 -14.38
C THR A 230 19.03 -24.96 -14.65
N GLY A 231 19.83 -25.08 -15.72
CA GLY A 231 20.49 -26.28 -16.12
C GLY A 231 19.55 -27.43 -16.50
N LYS A 232 19.97 -28.65 -16.34
CA LYS A 232 19.14 -29.84 -16.65
C LYS A 232 18.13 -30.09 -15.55
N GLN A 233 16.85 -30.03 -15.88
CA GLN A 233 15.75 -30.31 -14.97
C GLN A 233 15.01 -31.58 -15.38
N SER A 234 14.64 -32.40 -14.41
CA SER A 234 13.83 -33.61 -14.60
C SER A 234 12.54 -33.51 -13.80
N ASN A 235 11.53 -34.32 -14.19
CA ASN A 235 10.22 -34.38 -13.52
C ASN A 235 9.32 -33.12 -13.68
N ILE A 236 9.54 -32.37 -14.72
CA ILE A 236 8.53 -31.41 -15.17
C ILE A 236 7.58 -32.17 -16.10
N ASN A 237 6.44 -32.60 -15.58
CA ASN A 237 5.45 -33.41 -16.28
C ASN A 237 6.06 -34.73 -16.88
N GLY A 238 7.07 -35.30 -16.21
CA GLY A 238 7.74 -36.50 -16.65
C GLY A 238 8.76 -36.32 -17.78
N GLN A 239 9.04 -35.11 -18.19
CA GLN A 239 9.98 -34.76 -19.24
C GLN A 239 11.22 -34.06 -18.69
N ILE A 240 12.32 -34.13 -19.44
CA ILE A 240 13.58 -33.46 -19.13
C ILE A 240 13.70 -32.24 -20.02
N TYR A 241 13.89 -31.07 -19.39
CA TYR A 241 14.11 -29.81 -20.05
C TYR A 241 15.51 -29.28 -19.74
N LEU A 242 16.09 -28.55 -20.68
CA LEU A 242 17.36 -27.85 -20.51
C LEU A 242 17.12 -26.34 -20.44
N PHE A 243 17.68 -25.72 -19.43
CA PHE A 243 17.68 -24.29 -19.24
C PHE A 243 19.12 -23.79 -19.21
N ASN A 244 19.35 -22.56 -19.62
CA ASN A 244 20.62 -21.88 -19.43
C ASN A 244 20.83 -21.45 -17.96
N ALA A 245 21.88 -20.69 -17.69
CA ALA A 245 22.19 -20.20 -16.33
C ALA A 245 21.18 -19.18 -15.84
N GLU A 246 20.59 -18.43 -16.74
CA GLU A 246 19.59 -17.40 -16.50
C GLU A 246 18.16 -17.99 -16.35
N GLY A 247 18.00 -19.30 -16.57
CA GLY A 247 16.72 -20.01 -16.46
C GLY A 247 15.87 -19.99 -17.72
N GLN A 248 16.43 -19.54 -18.83
CA GLN A 248 15.75 -19.49 -20.12
C GLN A 248 15.81 -20.85 -20.81
N MET A 249 14.69 -21.29 -21.36
CA MET A 249 14.64 -22.45 -22.26
C MET A 249 14.87 -21.93 -23.70
N PRO A 250 15.87 -22.46 -24.40
CA PRO A 250 16.09 -22.15 -25.81
C PRO A 250 14.80 -22.42 -26.62
N VAL A 251 14.42 -21.49 -27.49
CA VAL A 251 13.29 -21.64 -28.42
C VAL A 251 13.68 -22.53 -29.59
#